data_2040a8658dbf07a262d71ceb0f8cd1c2
#
_entry.id   2040a8658dbf07a262d71ceb0f8cd1c2
#
_cell.length_a   1.000
_cell.length_b   1.000
_cell.length_c   1.000
_cell.angle_alpha   90.00
_cell.angle_beta   90.00
_cell.angle_gamma   90.00
#
_symmetry.space_group_name_H-M   'P 1'
#
loop_
_entity.id
_entity.type
_entity.pdbx_description
1 polymer ?
#
loop_
_entity_poly.entity_id
_entity_poly.type
_entity_poly.pdbx_seq_one_letter_code
_entity_poly.pdbx_strand_id
1 'polypeptide(L)'
;MMPDGSRLATLHLSISDATGDCAIFEYVGGKLTVYHSKEYKVMTNSLTYNKQLALSEYWKSIGGLSFLPGTNRAADRFARASFYINALPETDDEKIAVARVFSGVRNASVPYGISTPESPEISTTQWRTVSESK
;
A
#
# COMPACT_ATOMS: atom_id res chain seq x y z
N MET A 1 -21.06 -12.75 14.23
CA MET A 1 -22.03 -12.36 13.18
C MET A 1 -22.35 -10.89 13.29
N MET A 2 -22.42 -10.21 12.20
CA MET A 2 -22.83 -8.81 12.15
C MET A 2 -24.34 -8.77 12.02
N PRO A 3 -25.08 -8.27 13.01
CA PRO A 3 -26.54 -8.38 13.02
C PRO A 3 -27.22 -7.67 11.85
N ASP A 4 -26.58 -6.67 11.31
CA ASP A 4 -27.11 -5.86 10.21
C ASP A 4 -26.38 -6.07 8.87
N GLY A 5 -25.38 -6.92 8.84
CA GLY A 5 -24.56 -7.14 7.64
C GLY A 5 -23.76 -5.92 7.15
N SER A 6 -23.93 -4.76 7.79
CA SER A 6 -23.34 -3.50 7.35
C SER A 6 -21.83 -3.42 7.57
N ARG A 7 -21.30 -4.33 8.37
CA ARG A 7 -19.88 -4.39 8.74
C ARG A 7 -19.18 -5.61 8.19
N LEU A 8 -19.71 -6.22 7.18
CA LEU A 8 -18.91 -7.14 6.39
C LEU A 8 -17.69 -6.37 5.97
N ALA A 9 -16.55 -6.82 6.44
CA ALA A 9 -15.28 -6.14 6.19
C ALA A 9 -15.18 -5.78 4.72
N THR A 10 -14.93 -4.53 4.44
CA THR A 10 -14.57 -4.09 3.10
C THR A 10 -13.20 -4.70 2.83
N LEU A 11 -13.21 -5.89 2.28
CA LEU A 11 -11.97 -6.60 1.97
C LEU A 11 -11.46 -6.13 0.62
N HIS A 12 -10.18 -5.92 0.56
CA HIS A 12 -9.46 -5.79 -0.70
C HIS A 12 -8.26 -6.72 -0.69
N LEU A 13 -7.90 -7.20 -1.85
CA LEU A 13 -6.85 -8.19 -2.01
C LEU A 13 -5.93 -7.79 -3.15
N SER A 14 -4.63 -7.85 -2.92
CA SER A 14 -3.60 -7.68 -3.94
C SER A 14 -3.01 -9.04 -4.29
N ILE A 15 -2.93 -9.32 -5.57
CA ILE A 15 -2.34 -10.56 -6.10
C ILE A 15 -1.28 -10.18 -7.13
N SER A 16 -0.15 -10.85 -7.09
CA SER A 16 0.89 -10.75 -8.11
C SER A 16 1.42 -12.14 -8.48
N ASP A 17 1.96 -12.27 -9.68
CA ASP A 17 2.55 -13.50 -10.16
C ASP A 17 4.04 -13.35 -10.51
N ALA A 18 4.66 -14.46 -10.92
CA ALA A 18 6.09 -14.48 -11.25
C ALA A 18 6.45 -13.67 -12.50
N THR A 19 5.46 -13.29 -13.33
CA THR A 19 5.69 -12.43 -14.51
C THR A 19 5.70 -10.94 -14.16
N GLY A 20 5.40 -10.61 -12.90
CA GLY A 20 5.24 -9.23 -12.44
C GLY A 20 3.87 -8.65 -12.73
N ASP A 21 2.92 -9.45 -13.16
CA ASP A 21 1.54 -9.03 -13.34
C ASP A 21 0.84 -8.89 -12.00
N CYS A 22 0.00 -7.87 -11.85
CA CYS A 22 -0.64 -7.53 -10.59
C CYS A 22 -2.13 -7.27 -10.79
N ALA A 23 -2.92 -7.64 -9.79
CA ALA A 23 -4.34 -7.32 -9.75
C ALA A 23 -4.77 -6.94 -8.33
N ILE A 24 -5.62 -5.92 -8.25
CA ILE A 24 -6.26 -5.48 -7.01
C ILE A 24 -7.75 -5.81 -7.11
N PHE A 25 -8.25 -6.53 -6.14
CA PHE A 25 -9.66 -6.88 -6.01
C PHE A 25 -10.26 -6.09 -4.86
N GLU A 26 -11.34 -5.37 -5.12
CA GLU A 26 -11.96 -4.50 -4.14
C GLU A 26 -13.49 -4.60 -4.21
N TYR A 27 -14.13 -4.75 -3.07
CA TYR A 27 -15.58 -4.69 -2.96
C TYR A 27 -16.00 -3.29 -2.56
N VAL A 28 -16.77 -2.63 -3.44
CA VAL A 28 -17.29 -1.28 -3.19
C VAL A 28 -18.79 -1.29 -3.50
N GLY A 29 -19.59 -0.92 -2.51
CA GLY A 29 -21.04 -0.89 -2.66
C GLY A 29 -21.66 -2.24 -3.04
N GLY A 30 -21.09 -3.35 -2.53
CA GLY A 30 -21.54 -4.71 -2.84
C GLY A 30 -21.11 -5.22 -4.21
N LYS A 31 -20.27 -4.49 -4.93
CA LYS A 31 -19.78 -4.90 -6.25
C LYS A 31 -18.28 -5.14 -6.22
N LEU A 32 -17.84 -6.20 -6.88
CA LEU A 32 -16.43 -6.48 -7.08
C LEU A 32 -15.87 -5.59 -8.19
N THR A 33 -14.81 -4.86 -7.86
CA THR A 33 -14.04 -4.08 -8.83
C THR A 33 -12.65 -4.69 -8.92
N VAL A 34 -12.15 -4.87 -10.15
CA VAL A 34 -10.83 -5.44 -10.41
C VAL A 34 -9.98 -4.39 -11.14
N TYR A 35 -8.82 -4.11 -10.59
CA TYR A 35 -7.78 -3.29 -11.22
C TYR A 35 -6.64 -4.22 -11.63
N HIS A 36 -6.39 -4.36 -12.92
CA HIS A 36 -5.41 -5.28 -13.46
C HIS A 36 -4.37 -4.55 -14.30
N SER A 37 -3.15 -4.49 -13.80
CA SER A 37 -1.99 -3.93 -14.51
C SER A 37 -0.71 -4.21 -13.73
N LYS A 38 0.40 -4.34 -14.45
CA LYS A 38 1.74 -4.40 -13.84
C LYS A 38 2.12 -3.14 -13.05
N GLU A 39 1.39 -2.04 -13.25
CA GLU A 39 1.60 -0.79 -12.54
C GLU A 39 1.00 -0.78 -11.13
N TYR A 40 0.05 -1.67 -10.84
CA TYR A 40 -0.68 -1.70 -9.56
C TYR A 40 0.07 -2.51 -8.50
N LYS A 41 1.25 -2.02 -8.12
CA LYS A 41 2.19 -2.70 -7.24
C LYS A 41 1.97 -2.41 -5.76
N VAL A 42 1.15 -1.42 -5.42
CA VAL A 42 0.99 -0.94 -4.05
C VAL A 42 -0.48 -0.93 -3.67
N MET A 43 -0.76 -1.34 -2.46
CA MET A 43 -2.10 -1.28 -1.86
C MET A 43 -1.97 -0.96 -0.37
N THR A 44 -2.79 -0.03 0.12
CA THR A 44 -2.94 0.27 1.55
C THR A 44 -4.40 0.14 1.97
N ASN A 45 -4.66 0.23 3.26
CA ASN A 45 -5.89 -0.30 3.87
C ASN A 45 -7.13 0.60 3.84
N SER A 46 -7.03 1.85 3.46
CA SER A 46 -8.17 2.79 3.48
C SER A 46 -8.33 3.53 2.17
N LEU A 47 -9.52 4.07 1.96
CA LEU A 47 -10.00 4.64 0.73
C LEU A 47 -10.13 3.61 -0.40
N THR A 48 -10.99 3.89 -1.34
CA THR A 48 -11.08 3.09 -2.56
C THR A 48 -9.79 3.23 -3.37
N TYR A 49 -9.44 2.19 -4.11
CA TYR A 49 -8.16 2.13 -4.82
C TYR A 49 -8.01 3.28 -5.85
N ASN A 50 -9.08 3.62 -6.55
CA ASN A 50 -9.06 4.74 -7.49
C ASN A 50 -8.78 6.09 -6.81
N LYS A 51 -9.26 6.30 -5.58
CA LYS A 51 -8.95 7.50 -4.81
C LYS A 51 -7.48 7.54 -4.38
N GLN A 52 -6.93 6.40 -3.98
CA GLN A 52 -5.51 6.30 -3.65
C GLN A 52 -4.64 6.60 -4.87
N LEU A 53 -4.99 6.07 -6.03
CA LEU A 53 -4.30 6.37 -7.29
C LEU A 53 -4.34 7.87 -7.63
N ALA A 54 -5.49 8.49 -7.50
CA ALA A 54 -5.66 9.92 -7.79
C ALA A 54 -4.80 10.80 -6.86
N LEU A 55 -4.78 10.50 -5.56
CA LEU A 55 -3.95 11.22 -4.60
C LEU A 55 -2.46 10.99 -4.87
N SER A 56 -2.06 9.80 -5.24
CA SER A 56 -0.67 9.49 -5.60
C SER A 56 -0.24 10.29 -6.83
N GLU A 57 -1.08 10.40 -7.85
CA GLU A 57 -0.81 11.22 -9.03
C GLU A 57 -0.66 12.70 -8.69
N TYR A 58 -1.46 13.22 -7.77
CA TYR A 58 -1.30 14.58 -7.27
C TYR A 58 0.11 14.80 -6.67
N TRP A 59 0.57 13.90 -5.80
CA TRP A 59 1.89 14.00 -5.19
C TRP A 59 3.03 13.87 -6.21
N LYS A 60 2.88 13.02 -7.21
CA LYS A 60 3.84 12.94 -8.32
C LYS A 60 3.95 14.26 -9.08
N SER A 61 2.83 14.95 -9.29
CA SER A 61 2.80 16.20 -10.04
C SER A 61 3.53 17.34 -9.34
N ILE A 62 3.63 17.31 -8.01
CA ILE A 62 4.25 18.40 -7.23
C ILE A 62 5.66 18.12 -6.76
N GLY A 63 6.22 16.92 -7.00
CA GLY A 63 7.62 16.84 -6.74
C GLY A 63 8.37 15.61 -6.35
N GLY A 64 7.80 14.45 -6.28
CA GLY A 64 8.58 13.22 -6.04
C GLY A 64 9.44 13.30 -4.76
N LEU A 65 10.76 13.31 -4.92
CA LEU A 65 11.70 13.36 -3.77
C LEU A 65 11.58 14.62 -2.92
N SER A 66 11.16 15.73 -3.51
CA SER A 66 11.06 17.01 -2.80
C SER A 66 9.81 17.09 -1.93
N PHE A 67 8.74 16.41 -2.31
CA PHE A 67 7.45 16.48 -1.63
C PHE A 67 6.78 15.12 -1.62
N LEU A 68 6.86 14.42 -0.49
CA LEU A 68 6.07 13.22 -0.21
C LEU A 68 5.27 13.42 1.07
N PRO A 69 4.01 12.98 1.12
CA PRO A 69 3.20 13.12 2.34
C PRO A 69 3.76 12.23 3.45
N GLY A 70 3.93 12.81 4.64
CA GLY A 70 4.63 12.15 5.75
C GLY A 70 3.74 11.52 6.81
N THR A 71 2.42 11.63 6.71
CA THR A 71 1.54 11.09 7.74
C THR A 71 1.39 9.58 7.66
N ASN A 72 0.80 8.98 8.70
CA ASN A 72 0.51 7.54 8.74
C ASN A 72 -0.83 7.18 8.09
N ARG A 73 -1.51 8.11 7.46
CA ARG A 73 -2.76 7.84 6.73
C ARG A 73 -2.50 6.90 5.56
N ALA A 74 -3.47 6.07 5.27
CA ALA A 74 -3.34 5.05 4.21
C ALA A 74 -2.99 5.65 2.85
N ALA A 75 -3.62 6.77 2.46
CA ALA A 75 -3.33 7.45 1.21
C ALA A 75 -1.91 8.01 1.15
N ASP A 76 -1.41 8.56 2.25
CA ASP A 76 -0.05 9.08 2.34
C ASP A 76 0.99 7.96 2.29
N ARG A 77 0.73 6.85 2.98
CA ARG A 77 1.57 5.65 2.92
C ARG A 77 1.57 5.06 1.50
N PHE A 78 0.42 5.08 0.83
CA PHE A 78 0.32 4.64 -0.57
C PHE A 78 1.21 5.48 -1.49
N ALA A 79 1.17 6.80 -1.37
CA ALA A 79 2.00 7.70 -2.16
C ALA A 79 3.49 7.45 -1.92
N ARG A 80 3.93 7.29 -0.66
CA ARG A 80 5.32 6.98 -0.34
C ARG A 80 5.75 5.62 -0.88
N ALA A 81 4.95 4.59 -0.65
CA ALA A 81 5.25 3.24 -1.13
C ALA A 81 5.33 3.20 -2.66
N SER A 82 4.42 3.87 -3.35
CA SER A 82 4.42 3.95 -4.81
C SER A 82 5.67 4.65 -5.34
N PHE A 83 6.08 5.73 -4.71
CA PHE A 83 7.30 6.44 -5.09
C PHE A 83 8.54 5.54 -4.91
N TYR A 84 8.71 4.96 -3.73
CA TYR A 84 9.90 4.17 -3.43
C TYR A 84 9.98 2.88 -4.24
N ILE A 85 8.88 2.17 -4.43
CA ILE A 85 8.91 0.92 -5.22
C ILE A 85 9.29 1.18 -6.69
N ASN A 86 8.89 2.32 -7.23
CA ASN A 86 9.26 2.69 -8.60
C ASN A 86 10.68 3.29 -8.69
N ALA A 87 11.21 3.81 -7.59
CA ALA A 87 12.55 4.40 -7.54
C ALA A 87 13.64 3.37 -7.22
N LEU A 88 13.30 2.20 -6.69
CA LEU A 88 14.27 1.16 -6.37
C LEU A 88 14.80 0.52 -7.65
N PRO A 89 16.14 0.45 -7.82
CA PRO A 89 16.74 -0.21 -9.00
C PRO A 89 16.47 -1.72 -8.98
N GLU A 90 16.27 -2.30 -10.13
CA GLU A 90 16.23 -3.75 -10.29
C GLU A 90 17.60 -4.37 -10.02
N THR A 91 17.61 -5.63 -9.61
CA THR A 91 18.83 -6.39 -9.35
C THR A 91 18.55 -7.89 -9.51
N ASP A 92 19.55 -8.64 -9.96
CA ASP A 92 19.52 -10.10 -10.02
C ASP A 92 19.96 -10.74 -8.68
N ASP A 93 20.50 -9.95 -7.75
CA ASP A 93 20.88 -10.44 -6.42
C ASP A 93 19.67 -10.48 -5.50
N GLU A 94 19.25 -11.69 -5.13
CA GLU A 94 18.09 -11.91 -4.27
C GLU A 94 18.19 -11.19 -2.92
N LYS A 95 19.36 -11.21 -2.28
CA LYS A 95 19.56 -10.57 -0.98
C LYS A 95 19.41 -9.05 -1.07
N ILE A 96 19.96 -8.47 -2.13
CA ILE A 96 19.84 -7.04 -2.39
C ILE A 96 18.38 -6.68 -2.70
N ALA A 97 17.69 -7.48 -3.51
CA ALA A 97 16.27 -7.28 -3.82
C ALA A 97 15.42 -7.26 -2.56
N VAL A 98 15.60 -8.25 -1.69
CA VAL A 98 14.88 -8.35 -0.41
C VAL A 98 15.17 -7.13 0.47
N ALA A 99 16.42 -6.74 0.61
CA ALA A 99 16.82 -5.57 1.41
C ALA A 99 16.20 -4.27 0.89
N ARG A 100 16.14 -4.08 -0.42
CA ARG A 100 15.52 -2.92 -1.05
C ARG A 100 14.02 -2.87 -0.79
N VAL A 101 13.33 -4.00 -0.97
CA VAL A 101 11.88 -4.08 -0.72
C VAL A 101 11.58 -3.80 0.75
N PHE A 102 12.33 -4.36 1.69
CA PHE A 102 12.16 -4.05 3.11
C PHE A 102 12.39 -2.57 3.41
N SER A 103 13.37 -1.94 2.78
CA SER A 103 13.61 -0.50 2.94
C SER A 103 12.42 0.34 2.48
N GLY A 104 11.82 -0.03 1.35
CA GLY A 104 10.60 0.63 0.84
C GLY A 104 9.42 0.44 1.79
N VAL A 105 9.20 -0.77 2.26
CA VAL A 105 8.10 -1.10 3.19
C VAL A 105 8.21 -0.36 4.51
N ARG A 106 9.43 -0.13 5.02
CA ARG A 106 9.64 0.67 6.24
C ARG A 106 9.05 2.07 6.13
N ASN A 107 9.12 2.69 4.96
CA ASN A 107 8.56 4.03 4.74
C ASN A 107 7.02 4.05 4.74
N ALA A 108 6.39 2.91 4.59
CA ALA A 108 4.94 2.76 4.67
C ALA A 108 4.49 2.16 6.01
N SER A 109 5.40 1.87 6.90
CA SER A 109 5.12 1.31 8.22
C SER A 109 4.70 2.39 9.21
N VAL A 110 3.83 2.00 10.14
CA VAL A 110 3.39 2.87 11.24
C VAL A 110 4.23 2.52 12.47
N PRO A 111 4.86 3.51 13.12
CA PRO A 111 5.69 3.25 14.30
C PRO A 111 4.94 2.49 15.39
N TYR A 112 5.55 1.45 15.93
CA TYR A 112 4.94 0.62 16.95
C TYR A 112 4.62 1.43 18.21
N GLY A 113 3.37 1.32 18.67
CA GLY A 113 2.91 1.98 19.88
C GLY A 113 2.62 3.47 19.74
N ILE A 114 2.66 4.03 18.53
CA ILE A 114 2.33 5.44 18.33
C ILE A 114 0.90 5.74 18.80
N SER A 115 0.73 6.86 19.47
CA SER A 115 -0.57 7.33 19.93
C SER A 115 -0.58 8.85 19.94
N THR A 116 -1.72 9.43 19.61
CA THR A 116 -1.93 10.88 19.70
C THR A 116 -3.24 11.16 20.45
N PRO A 117 -3.39 12.37 21.04
CA PRO A 117 -4.64 12.72 21.72
C PRO A 117 -5.89 12.61 20.83
N GLU A 118 -5.75 12.89 19.53
CA GLU A 118 -6.83 12.82 18.55
C GLU A 118 -7.10 11.40 18.06
N SER A 119 -6.12 10.51 18.19
CA SER A 119 -6.20 9.13 17.72
C SER A 119 -5.41 8.21 18.66
N PRO A 120 -5.97 7.90 19.84
CA PRO A 120 -5.24 7.08 20.83
C PRO A 120 -5.11 5.60 20.43
N GLU A 121 -5.92 5.14 19.49
CA GLU A 121 -5.99 3.74 19.05
C GLU A 121 -5.48 3.56 17.61
N ILE A 122 -4.33 4.13 17.29
CA ILE A 122 -3.73 3.96 15.97
C ILE A 122 -3.23 2.52 15.82
N SER A 123 -3.67 1.85 14.77
CA SER A 123 -3.11 0.55 14.38
C SER A 123 -1.66 0.71 13.93
N THR A 124 -0.76 -0.06 14.53
CA THR A 124 0.66 0.02 14.27
C THR A 124 1.18 -1.20 13.51
N THR A 125 2.28 -1.03 12.79
CA THR A 125 2.95 -2.15 12.11
C THR A 125 3.65 -3.01 13.15
N GLN A 126 3.29 -4.29 13.21
CA GLN A 126 3.88 -5.24 14.17
C GLN A 126 4.90 -6.15 13.52
N TRP A 127 4.74 -6.44 12.23
CA TRP A 127 5.65 -7.29 11.48
C TRP A 127 5.59 -6.98 9.99
N ARG A 128 6.61 -7.39 9.27
CA ARG A 128 6.74 -7.24 7.82
C ARG A 128 7.29 -8.54 7.25
N THR A 129 6.81 -8.89 6.07
CA THR A 129 7.32 -10.04 5.32
C THR A 129 7.63 -9.67 3.90
N VAL A 130 8.58 -10.38 3.31
CA VAL A 130 8.89 -10.33 1.88
C VAL A 130 8.88 -11.77 1.39
N SER A 131 8.20 -12.01 0.29
CA SER A 131 8.14 -13.32 -0.36
C SER A 131 8.56 -13.22 -1.81
N GLU A 132 9.08 -14.32 -2.34
CA GLU A 132 9.44 -14.45 -3.74
C GLU A 132 8.35 -15.20 -4.49
N SER A 133 7.96 -14.69 -5.66
CA SER A 133 7.07 -15.39 -6.59
C SER A 133 7.89 -16.24 -7.54
N LYS A 134 7.61 -17.54 -7.58
CA LYS A 134 8.28 -18.49 -8.47
C LYS A 134 7.36 -18.96 -9.58
#